data_f2cff31f3b8809e11bfc1169fa5925c1
#
_entry.id   f2cff31f3b8809e11bfc1169fa5925c1
#
_cell.length_a   1.000
_cell.length_b   1.000
_cell.length_c   1.000
_cell.angle_alpha   90.00
_cell.angle_beta   90.00
_cell.angle_gamma   90.00
#
_symmetry.space_group_name_H-M   'P 1'
#
loop_
_entity.id
_entity.type
_entity.pdbx_description
1 polymer ?
#
loop_
_entity_poly.entity_id
_entity_poly.type
_entity_poly.pdbx_seq_one_letter_code
_entity_poly.pdbx_strand_id
1 'polypeptide(L)'
;MKMTEDVRKLIEAKHAFEKRGHKATLIQNSDRYTIIDWRRSDGSGDYYVNYIVDRKRGSLIISGDLGDCIATWYNPNSVHDIAQYCISVYYFISKFQCASDKYDYDDIETIADIREELEEHGVNFSDMDFQEDWEYFQDELPNYVNAHGFSPNGSVSDFLEKYLGDDWWDGSDTWGRSVSPRVYLWIAGLSMAVDQLTEAGLLSEED
;
A
#
# COMPACT_ATOMS: atom_id res chain seq x y z
N MET A 1 12.97 -10.54 18.55
CA MET A 1 12.98 -9.83 17.27
C MET A 1 11.67 -9.03 17.19
N LYS A 2 11.71 -7.70 17.09
CA LYS A 2 10.49 -6.90 16.90
C LYS A 2 9.91 -7.25 15.53
N MET A 3 8.62 -7.56 15.49
CA MET A 3 7.88 -7.75 14.24
C MET A 3 7.84 -6.42 13.50
N THR A 4 8.14 -6.43 12.19
CA THR A 4 8.04 -5.22 11.36
C THR A 4 6.57 -4.80 11.20
N GLU A 5 6.34 -3.54 10.94
CA GLU A 5 4.99 -3.00 10.76
C GLU A 5 4.26 -3.69 9.60
N ASP A 6 4.94 -3.91 8.47
CA ASP A 6 4.37 -4.63 7.32
C ASP A 6 3.89 -6.03 7.68
N VAL A 7 4.68 -6.78 8.46
CA VAL A 7 4.28 -8.11 8.92
C VAL A 7 3.03 -8.05 9.79
N ARG A 8 2.94 -7.05 10.68
CA ARG A 8 1.75 -6.83 11.51
C ARG A 8 0.52 -6.53 10.65
N LYS A 9 0.63 -5.60 9.70
CA LYS A 9 -0.46 -5.22 8.78
C LYS A 9 -0.92 -6.40 7.91
N LEU A 10 0.01 -7.25 7.42
CA LEU A 10 -0.34 -8.47 6.69
C LEU A 10 -1.10 -9.49 7.55
N ILE A 11 -0.71 -9.66 8.80
CA ILE A 11 -1.44 -10.53 9.75
C ILE A 11 -2.84 -9.98 9.99
N GLU A 12 -2.99 -8.68 10.23
CA GLU A 12 -4.28 -8.02 10.41
C GLU A 12 -5.19 -8.21 9.17
N ALA A 13 -4.64 -8.08 7.97
CA ALA A 13 -5.35 -8.32 6.72
C ALA A 13 -5.84 -9.79 6.59
N LYS A 14 -5.00 -10.77 6.92
CA LYS A 14 -5.39 -12.19 6.95
C LYS A 14 -6.54 -12.43 7.94
N HIS A 15 -6.42 -11.93 9.17
CA HIS A 15 -7.48 -12.03 10.18
C HIS A 15 -8.79 -11.36 9.72
N ALA A 16 -8.72 -10.27 8.99
CA ALA A 16 -9.89 -9.61 8.44
C ALA A 16 -10.66 -10.51 7.47
N PHE A 17 -9.98 -11.26 6.61
CA PHE A 17 -10.60 -12.23 5.70
C PHE A 17 -11.10 -13.49 6.41
N GLU A 18 -10.34 -14.03 7.36
CA GLU A 18 -10.77 -15.17 8.19
C GLU A 18 -12.07 -14.87 8.92
N LYS A 19 -12.13 -13.72 9.61
CA LYS A 19 -13.33 -13.28 10.33
C LYS A 19 -14.56 -13.13 9.43
N ARG A 20 -14.35 -12.76 8.17
CA ARG A 20 -15.42 -12.60 7.17
C ARG A 20 -15.78 -13.90 6.45
N GLY A 21 -15.02 -14.99 6.66
CA GLY A 21 -15.26 -16.28 6.04
C GLY A 21 -15.06 -16.29 4.53
N HIS A 22 -13.98 -15.64 4.04
CA HIS A 22 -13.64 -15.63 2.63
C HIS A 22 -13.19 -17.00 2.15
N LYS A 23 -13.52 -17.31 0.88
CA LYS A 23 -13.14 -18.54 0.20
C LYS A 23 -12.67 -18.27 -1.21
N ALA A 24 -11.69 -19.07 -1.64
CA ALA A 24 -11.23 -19.08 -3.00
C ALA A 24 -12.12 -19.94 -3.89
N THR A 25 -12.39 -19.45 -5.09
CA THR A 25 -12.99 -20.23 -6.18
C THR A 25 -12.09 -20.12 -7.39
N LEU A 26 -11.58 -21.26 -7.87
CA LEU A 26 -10.82 -21.32 -9.10
C LEU A 26 -11.80 -21.21 -10.28
N ILE A 27 -11.76 -20.09 -10.98
CA ILE A 27 -12.62 -19.84 -12.14
C ILE A 27 -12.01 -20.44 -13.40
N GLN A 28 -10.70 -20.32 -13.54
CA GLN A 28 -9.95 -20.86 -14.66
C GLN A 28 -8.53 -21.23 -14.23
N ASN A 29 -8.03 -22.36 -14.72
CA ASN A 29 -6.64 -22.72 -14.69
C ASN A 29 -6.24 -23.32 -16.06
N SER A 30 -5.40 -22.61 -16.78
CA SER A 30 -4.93 -22.97 -18.13
C SER A 30 -3.43 -22.68 -18.25
N ASP A 31 -2.78 -23.12 -19.32
CA ASP A 31 -1.35 -22.87 -19.57
C ASP A 31 -0.97 -21.38 -19.53
N ARG A 32 -1.95 -20.49 -19.68
CA ARG A 32 -1.71 -19.06 -19.70
C ARG A 32 -2.31 -18.31 -18.54
N TYR A 33 -3.53 -18.63 -18.15
CA TYR A 33 -4.27 -17.86 -17.17
C TYR A 33 -4.68 -18.71 -15.98
N THR A 34 -4.42 -18.18 -14.78
CA THR A 34 -5.07 -18.60 -13.55
C THR A 34 -5.98 -17.46 -13.08
N ILE A 35 -7.27 -17.75 -12.91
CA ILE A 35 -8.29 -16.77 -12.48
C ILE A 35 -8.92 -17.28 -11.19
N ILE A 36 -8.85 -16.45 -10.14
CA ILE A 36 -9.33 -16.79 -8.78
C ILE A 36 -10.30 -15.71 -8.31
N ASP A 37 -11.48 -16.13 -7.92
CA ASP A 37 -12.43 -15.33 -7.13
C ASP A 37 -12.13 -15.53 -5.65
N TRP A 38 -11.92 -14.43 -4.94
CA TRP A 38 -11.76 -14.38 -3.49
C TRP A 38 -12.91 -13.58 -2.90
N ARG A 39 -13.87 -14.25 -2.27
CA ARG A 39 -15.07 -13.60 -1.73
C ARG A 39 -15.61 -14.32 -0.50
N ARG A 40 -16.51 -13.66 0.20
CA ARG A 40 -17.21 -14.26 1.32
C ARG A 40 -18.03 -15.48 0.87
N SER A 41 -18.05 -16.50 1.73
CA SER A 41 -18.78 -17.75 1.47
C SER A 41 -20.30 -17.58 1.39
N ASP A 42 -20.85 -16.46 1.91
CA ASP A 42 -22.26 -16.10 1.81
C ASP A 42 -22.62 -15.42 0.46
N GLY A 43 -21.64 -15.21 -0.43
CA GLY A 43 -21.81 -14.58 -1.73
C GLY A 43 -21.85 -13.06 -1.70
N SER A 44 -21.64 -12.43 -0.54
CA SER A 44 -21.52 -10.97 -0.42
C SER A 44 -20.36 -10.43 -1.24
N GLY A 45 -20.53 -9.22 -1.83
CA GLY A 45 -19.47 -8.49 -2.50
C GLY A 45 -18.52 -7.74 -1.56
N ASP A 46 -18.77 -7.77 -0.24
CA ASP A 46 -17.95 -7.08 0.75
C ASP A 46 -16.54 -7.66 0.81
N TYR A 47 -15.53 -6.85 0.55
CA TYR A 47 -14.13 -7.24 0.43
C TYR A 47 -13.84 -8.26 -0.69
N TYR A 48 -14.68 -8.27 -1.73
CA TYR A 48 -14.49 -9.13 -2.89
C TYR A 48 -13.24 -8.72 -3.69
N VAL A 49 -12.45 -9.71 -4.08
CA VAL A 49 -11.27 -9.52 -4.95
C VAL A 49 -11.23 -10.60 -6.03
N ASN A 50 -11.02 -10.19 -7.27
CA ASN A 50 -10.72 -11.07 -8.38
C ASN A 50 -9.24 -10.97 -8.76
N TYR A 51 -8.55 -12.10 -8.84
CA TYR A 51 -7.16 -12.20 -9.25
C TYR A 51 -7.07 -12.88 -10.61
N ILE A 52 -6.43 -12.22 -11.58
CA ILE A 52 -6.12 -12.79 -12.90
C ILE A 52 -4.61 -12.79 -13.08
N VAL A 53 -4.02 -13.97 -13.18
CA VAL A 53 -2.58 -14.14 -13.45
C VAL A 53 -2.39 -14.53 -14.90
N ASP A 54 -1.69 -13.70 -15.71
CA ASP A 54 -1.14 -14.08 -17.01
C ASP A 54 0.26 -14.67 -16.78
N ARG A 55 0.32 -15.99 -16.64
CA ARG A 55 1.57 -16.73 -16.33
C ARG A 55 2.65 -16.52 -17.39
N LYS A 56 2.29 -16.36 -18.66
CA LYS A 56 3.25 -16.18 -19.75
C LYS A 56 3.87 -14.79 -19.79
N ARG A 57 3.15 -13.79 -19.29
CA ARG A 57 3.65 -12.41 -19.20
C ARG A 57 4.16 -12.05 -17.82
N GLY A 58 3.93 -12.92 -16.81
CA GLY A 58 4.24 -12.62 -15.43
C GLY A 58 3.51 -11.37 -14.95
N SER A 59 2.21 -11.29 -15.20
CA SER A 59 1.40 -10.16 -14.76
C SER A 59 0.22 -10.60 -13.91
N LEU A 60 -0.09 -9.78 -12.92
CA LEU A 60 -1.22 -9.91 -12.02
C LEU A 60 -2.16 -8.74 -12.22
N ILE A 61 -3.44 -9.04 -12.46
CA ILE A 61 -4.52 -8.08 -12.48
C ILE A 61 -5.39 -8.36 -11.27
N ILE A 62 -5.63 -7.33 -10.49
CA ILE A 62 -6.51 -7.34 -9.33
C ILE A 62 -7.68 -6.42 -9.63
N SER A 63 -8.89 -6.84 -9.30
CA SER A 63 -10.09 -6.01 -9.38
C SER A 63 -11.10 -6.43 -8.33
N GLY A 64 -12.02 -5.53 -7.98
CA GLY A 64 -13.09 -5.81 -7.04
C GLY A 64 -13.40 -4.67 -6.08
N ASP A 65 -14.00 -5.01 -4.96
CA ASP A 65 -14.45 -4.05 -3.93
C ASP A 65 -13.28 -3.25 -3.30
N LEU A 66 -12.09 -3.84 -3.28
CA LEU A 66 -10.89 -3.21 -2.73
C LEU A 66 -10.12 -2.36 -3.75
N GLY A 67 -10.70 -2.08 -4.94
CA GLY A 67 -10.06 -1.35 -6.02
C GLY A 67 -9.27 -2.24 -6.97
N ASP A 68 -8.49 -1.61 -7.85
CA ASP A 68 -7.87 -2.26 -9.00
C ASP A 68 -6.35 -2.08 -8.99
N CYS A 69 -5.64 -3.08 -9.54
CA CYS A 69 -4.19 -3.02 -9.74
C CYS A 69 -3.77 -3.86 -10.94
N ILE A 70 -2.77 -3.40 -11.68
CA ILE A 70 -2.01 -4.21 -12.62
C ILE A 70 -0.55 -4.14 -12.22
N ALA A 71 0.03 -5.31 -11.89
CA ALA A 71 1.44 -5.47 -11.59
C ALA A 71 2.10 -6.40 -12.61
N THR A 72 3.37 -6.18 -12.96
CA THR A 72 4.07 -7.05 -13.92
C THR A 72 5.54 -7.26 -13.57
N TRP A 73 5.99 -8.50 -13.75
CA TRP A 73 7.37 -8.95 -13.55
C TRP A 73 8.10 -9.20 -14.88
N TYR A 74 7.37 -9.08 -16.02
CA TYR A 74 7.86 -9.19 -17.41
C TYR A 74 8.44 -10.56 -17.80
N ASN A 75 8.45 -11.54 -16.91
CA ASN A 75 8.88 -12.91 -17.15
C ASN A 75 7.75 -13.88 -16.83
N PRO A 76 7.70 -15.08 -17.47
CA PRO A 76 6.77 -16.12 -17.08
C PRO A 76 6.94 -16.46 -15.58
N ASN A 77 5.83 -16.55 -14.87
CA ASN A 77 5.79 -16.88 -13.46
C ASN A 77 4.54 -17.68 -13.14
N SER A 78 4.64 -18.62 -12.22
CA SER A 78 3.50 -19.32 -11.65
C SER A 78 2.65 -18.39 -10.75
N VAL A 79 1.42 -18.78 -10.41
CA VAL A 79 0.61 -18.05 -9.43
C VAL A 79 1.25 -18.09 -8.04
N HIS A 80 1.94 -19.18 -7.71
CA HIS A 80 2.68 -19.33 -6.44
C HIS A 80 3.87 -18.36 -6.36
N ASP A 81 4.66 -18.25 -7.43
CA ASP A 81 5.77 -17.28 -7.50
C ASP A 81 5.25 -15.86 -7.29
N ILE A 82 4.18 -15.50 -8.01
CA ILE A 82 3.59 -14.16 -7.90
C ILE A 82 3.07 -13.92 -6.47
N ALA A 83 2.37 -14.86 -5.87
CA ALA A 83 1.91 -14.75 -4.49
C ALA A 83 3.08 -14.57 -3.51
N GLN A 84 4.17 -15.30 -3.71
CA GLN A 84 5.39 -15.18 -2.92
C GLN A 84 6.09 -13.83 -3.09
N TYR A 85 6.18 -13.32 -4.32
CA TYR A 85 6.77 -12.01 -4.60
C TYR A 85 5.97 -10.86 -3.97
N CYS A 86 4.64 -11.00 -3.91
CA CYS A 86 3.77 -9.98 -3.31
C CYS A 86 3.98 -9.82 -1.80
N ILE A 87 4.51 -10.81 -1.07
CA ILE A 87 4.77 -10.72 0.38
C ILE A 87 5.75 -9.58 0.71
N SER A 88 6.68 -9.27 -0.18
CA SER A 88 7.53 -8.07 -0.07
C SER A 88 6.75 -6.86 -0.58
N VAL A 89 6.11 -6.13 0.33
CA VAL A 89 5.13 -5.05 0.06
C VAL A 89 5.69 -4.00 -0.90
N TYR A 90 6.86 -3.42 -0.59
CA TYR A 90 7.48 -2.40 -1.45
C TYR A 90 7.94 -2.95 -2.79
N TYR A 91 8.40 -4.21 -2.84
CA TYR A 91 8.73 -4.87 -4.10
C TYR A 91 7.46 -5.04 -4.95
N PHE A 92 6.35 -5.47 -4.35
CA PHE A 92 5.08 -5.57 -5.05
C PHE A 92 4.61 -4.22 -5.61
N ILE A 93 4.63 -3.17 -4.78
CA ILE A 93 4.28 -1.80 -5.21
C ILE A 93 5.17 -1.33 -6.37
N SER A 94 6.46 -1.69 -6.37
CA SER A 94 7.39 -1.34 -7.47
C SER A 94 7.04 -1.99 -8.82
N LYS A 95 6.16 -3.02 -8.82
CA LYS A 95 5.69 -3.71 -10.04
C LYS A 95 4.41 -3.12 -10.61
N PHE A 96 3.78 -2.17 -9.92
CA PHE A 96 2.53 -1.57 -10.38
C PHE A 96 2.74 -0.79 -11.69
N GLN A 97 1.91 -1.11 -12.68
CA GLN A 97 1.75 -0.33 -13.91
C GLN A 97 0.64 0.71 -13.74
N CYS A 98 -0.41 0.33 -13.02
CA CYS A 98 -1.46 1.20 -12.52
C CYS A 98 -2.07 0.56 -11.27
N ALA A 99 -2.63 1.37 -10.41
CA ALA A 99 -3.36 0.93 -9.23
C ALA A 99 -4.31 2.03 -8.76
N SER A 100 -5.40 1.64 -8.08
CA SER A 100 -6.11 2.51 -7.15
C SER A 100 -5.14 2.95 -6.05
N ASP A 101 -5.50 3.97 -5.28
CA ASP A 101 -4.62 4.59 -4.27
C ASP A 101 -3.80 3.56 -3.50
N LYS A 102 -2.51 3.52 -3.80
CA LYS A 102 -1.55 2.60 -3.18
C LYS A 102 -0.95 3.15 -1.90
N TYR A 103 -1.12 4.44 -1.68
CA TYR A 103 -0.67 5.15 -0.49
C TYR A 103 -1.83 5.92 0.11
N ASP A 104 -1.82 6.03 1.41
CA ASP A 104 -2.63 6.95 2.19
C ASP A 104 -1.69 8.01 2.78
N TYR A 105 -2.22 9.20 3.03
CA TYR A 105 -1.48 10.32 3.61
C TYR A 105 -2.20 10.78 4.87
N ASP A 106 -1.42 11.09 5.89
CA ASP A 106 -1.90 11.47 7.22
C ASP A 106 -1.20 12.77 7.67
N ASP A 107 -1.95 13.71 8.22
CA ASP A 107 -1.45 15.01 8.64
C ASP A 107 -0.53 14.92 9.87
N ILE A 108 -0.83 14.02 10.79
CA ILE A 108 0.00 13.79 11.99
C ILE A 108 1.36 13.20 11.59
N GLU A 109 1.36 12.21 10.70
CA GLU A 109 2.59 11.63 10.18
C GLU A 109 3.36 12.65 9.31
N THR A 110 2.66 13.49 8.53
CA THR A 110 3.29 14.58 7.76
C THR A 110 4.01 15.56 8.69
N ILE A 111 3.38 15.97 9.80
CA ILE A 111 4.02 16.82 10.82
C ILE A 111 5.24 16.14 11.43
N ALA A 112 5.15 14.84 11.69
CA ALA A 112 6.27 14.07 12.27
C ALA A 112 7.46 13.99 11.31
N ASP A 113 7.22 13.71 10.03
CA ASP A 113 8.25 13.63 9.00
C ASP A 113 8.94 15.01 8.80
N ILE A 114 8.15 16.08 8.72
CA ILE A 114 8.69 17.45 8.59
C ILE A 114 9.50 17.83 9.83
N ARG A 115 9.06 17.41 11.02
CA ARG A 115 9.81 17.67 12.24
C ARG A 115 11.18 16.97 12.22
N GLU A 116 11.22 15.71 11.77
CA GLU A 116 12.47 14.97 11.63
C GLU A 116 13.41 15.69 10.65
N GLU A 117 12.90 16.14 9.51
CA GLU A 117 13.66 16.90 8.52
C GLU A 117 14.22 18.21 9.10
N LEU A 118 13.42 18.96 9.85
CA LEU A 118 13.86 20.19 10.53
C LEU A 118 14.95 19.91 11.58
N GLU A 119 14.86 18.80 12.32
CA GLU A 119 15.88 18.35 13.27
C GLU A 119 17.19 18.01 12.54
N GLU A 120 17.12 17.33 11.40
CA GLU A 120 18.28 17.02 10.56
C GLU A 120 18.95 18.27 9.97
N HIS A 121 18.16 19.31 9.63
CA HIS A 121 18.67 20.61 9.21
C HIS A 121 19.20 21.47 10.36
N GLY A 122 19.15 20.98 11.59
CA GLY A 122 19.72 21.63 12.77
C GLY A 122 18.89 22.81 13.29
N VAL A 123 17.61 22.84 12.99
CA VAL A 123 16.68 23.87 13.49
C VAL A 123 16.57 23.80 15.02
N ASN A 124 16.70 24.92 15.69
CA ASN A 124 16.63 25.00 17.13
C ASN A 124 15.18 25.15 17.62
N PHE A 125 14.56 24.04 18.03
CA PHE A 125 13.18 24.00 18.55
C PHE A 125 12.97 24.76 19.87
N SER A 126 14.05 25.25 20.52
CA SER A 126 13.96 26.09 21.71
C SER A 126 13.96 27.59 21.39
N ASP A 127 14.13 27.98 20.13
CA ASP A 127 14.02 29.35 19.68
C ASP A 127 12.56 29.82 19.76
N MET A 128 12.32 30.97 20.37
CA MET A 128 10.93 31.45 20.58
C MET A 128 10.25 31.86 19.28
N ASP A 129 11.00 32.44 18.33
CA ASP A 129 10.45 32.87 17.04
C ASP A 129 10.08 31.62 16.20
N PHE A 130 10.91 30.55 16.29
CA PHE A 130 10.59 29.28 15.66
C PHE A 130 9.36 28.62 16.28
N GLN A 131 9.23 28.64 17.61
CA GLN A 131 8.10 27.99 18.28
C GLN A 131 6.75 28.61 17.86
N GLU A 132 6.68 29.96 17.73
CA GLU A 132 5.49 30.64 17.27
C GLU A 132 5.16 30.27 15.80
N ASP A 133 6.15 30.28 14.91
CA ASP A 133 5.98 29.87 13.51
C ASP A 133 5.58 28.38 13.39
N TRP A 134 6.17 27.51 14.24
CA TRP A 134 5.89 26.07 14.24
C TRP A 134 4.46 25.75 14.71
N GLU A 135 3.98 26.43 15.76
CA GLU A 135 2.60 26.28 16.24
C GLU A 135 1.60 26.68 15.16
N TYR A 136 1.82 27.82 14.52
CA TYR A 136 0.98 28.27 13.40
C TYR A 136 1.02 27.30 12.21
N PHE A 137 2.22 26.79 11.86
CA PHE A 137 2.39 25.84 10.80
C PHE A 137 1.61 24.55 11.05
N GLN A 138 1.68 23.99 12.27
CA GLN A 138 0.96 22.76 12.64
C GLN A 138 -0.58 22.94 12.56
N ASP A 139 -1.09 24.10 12.88
CA ASP A 139 -2.52 24.40 12.79
C ASP A 139 -3.00 24.48 11.32
N GLU A 140 -2.15 25.00 10.43
CA GLU A 140 -2.51 25.21 9.02
C GLU A 140 -2.28 23.93 8.16
N LEU A 141 -1.27 23.12 8.47
CA LEU A 141 -0.83 21.98 7.65
C LEU A 141 -1.96 21.02 7.28
N PRO A 142 -2.91 20.64 8.16
CA PRO A 142 -3.97 19.68 7.81
C PRO A 142 -4.81 20.11 6.61
N ASN A 143 -4.88 21.43 6.31
CA ASN A 143 -5.60 21.93 5.15
C ASN A 143 -4.93 21.59 3.82
N TYR A 144 -3.67 21.14 3.84
CA TYR A 144 -2.83 20.86 2.67
C TYR A 144 -2.49 19.38 2.50
N VAL A 145 -2.96 18.51 3.42
CA VAL A 145 -2.84 17.04 3.31
C VAL A 145 -4.17 16.47 2.81
N ASN A 146 -4.13 15.65 1.77
CA ASN A 146 -5.31 15.01 1.22
C ASN A 146 -4.97 13.60 0.69
N ALA A 147 -5.95 12.90 0.13
CA ALA A 147 -5.77 11.54 -0.38
C ALA A 147 -4.69 11.38 -1.48
N HIS A 148 -4.23 12.48 -2.07
CA HIS A 148 -3.23 12.46 -3.14
C HIS A 148 -1.85 12.93 -2.69
N GLY A 149 -1.71 13.37 -1.44
CA GLY A 149 -0.45 13.81 -0.86
C GLY A 149 -0.51 15.16 -0.15
N PHE A 150 0.66 15.61 0.25
CA PHE A 150 0.91 16.93 0.81
C PHE A 150 1.16 17.92 -0.32
N SER A 151 0.38 18.99 -0.37
CA SER A 151 0.43 20.01 -1.44
C SER A 151 0.34 21.42 -0.84
N PRO A 152 1.40 21.88 -0.14
CA PRO A 152 1.39 23.17 0.56
C PRO A 152 1.41 24.36 -0.40
N ASN A 153 0.87 25.46 0.07
CA ASN A 153 1.00 26.76 -0.56
C ASN A 153 0.98 27.88 0.51
N GLY A 154 1.18 29.13 0.12
CA GLY A 154 1.13 30.30 1.00
C GLY A 154 2.02 30.12 2.23
N SER A 155 1.47 30.40 3.42
CA SER A 155 2.20 30.41 4.70
C SER A 155 2.88 29.08 5.03
N VAL A 156 2.31 27.95 4.63
CA VAL A 156 2.91 26.64 4.87
C VAL A 156 4.14 26.44 3.98
N SER A 157 4.06 26.83 2.70
CA SER A 157 5.23 26.82 1.80
C SER A 157 6.31 27.80 2.25
N ASP A 158 5.91 29.01 2.68
CA ASP A 158 6.85 30.03 3.16
C ASP A 158 7.60 29.58 4.42
N PHE A 159 6.93 28.86 5.32
CA PHE A 159 7.54 28.25 6.50
C PHE A 159 8.63 27.22 6.09
N LEU A 160 8.26 26.30 5.18
CA LEU A 160 9.20 25.26 4.72
C LEU A 160 10.42 25.86 4.02
N GLU A 161 10.22 26.86 3.15
CA GLU A 161 11.32 27.58 2.50
C GLU A 161 12.22 28.30 3.51
N LYS A 162 11.62 28.95 4.53
CA LYS A 162 12.35 29.65 5.59
C LYS A 162 13.28 28.74 6.40
N TYR A 163 12.84 27.54 6.74
CA TYR A 163 13.55 26.66 7.68
C TYR A 163 14.30 25.49 7.03
N LEU A 164 13.87 25.03 5.85
CA LEU A 164 14.49 23.94 5.10
C LEU A 164 15.24 24.44 3.83
N GLY A 165 14.97 25.69 3.39
CA GLY A 165 15.58 26.26 2.20
C GLY A 165 14.76 26.03 0.93
N ASP A 166 15.26 26.57 -0.19
CA ASP A 166 14.54 26.59 -1.48
C ASP A 166 14.26 25.20 -2.05
N ASP A 167 15.00 24.17 -1.62
CA ASP A 167 14.90 22.79 -2.12
C ASP A 167 14.02 21.89 -1.23
N TRP A 168 13.28 22.43 -0.28
CA TRP A 168 12.44 21.66 0.66
C TRP A 168 11.46 20.70 -0.02
N TRP A 169 11.05 20.99 -1.25
CA TRP A 169 10.13 20.17 -2.03
C TRP A 169 10.74 18.85 -2.52
N ASP A 170 12.08 18.70 -2.53
CA ASP A 170 12.73 17.45 -2.93
C ASP A 170 12.55 16.40 -1.84
N GLY A 171 11.80 15.36 -2.14
CA GLY A 171 11.40 14.30 -1.20
C GLY A 171 10.09 14.55 -0.44
N SER A 172 9.51 15.75 -0.48
CA SER A 172 8.27 16.10 0.23
C SER A 172 7.05 15.26 -0.20
N ASP A 173 7.10 14.64 -1.37
CA ASP A 173 6.09 13.70 -1.88
C ASP A 173 5.98 12.41 -1.04
N THR A 174 6.93 12.19 -0.12
CA THR A 174 6.94 11.04 0.79
C THR A 174 6.41 11.37 2.18
N TRP A 175 6.29 12.64 2.56
CA TRP A 175 5.86 13.04 3.89
C TRP A 175 4.42 12.62 4.19
N GLY A 176 4.22 12.03 5.37
CA GLY A 176 2.94 11.50 5.81
C GLY A 176 2.44 10.28 5.03
N ARG A 177 3.29 9.73 4.15
CA ARG A 177 2.90 8.64 3.25
C ARG A 177 3.03 7.27 3.91
N SER A 178 1.93 6.55 3.96
CA SER A 178 1.91 5.15 4.35
C SER A 178 1.35 4.26 3.23
N VAL A 179 1.69 2.98 3.24
CA VAL A 179 1.08 2.03 2.29
C VAL A 179 -0.38 1.82 2.68
N SER A 180 -1.27 2.00 1.71
CA SER A 180 -2.71 1.86 1.91
C SER A 180 -3.09 0.44 2.39
N PRO A 181 -4.01 0.30 3.36
CA PRO A 181 -4.50 -0.98 3.85
C PRO A 181 -4.97 -1.94 2.74
N ARG A 182 -5.47 -1.42 1.61
CA ARG A 182 -5.91 -2.23 0.47
C ARG A 182 -4.79 -3.07 -0.13
N VAL A 183 -3.55 -2.56 -0.15
CA VAL A 183 -2.38 -3.28 -0.68
C VAL A 183 -2.12 -4.52 0.17
N TYR A 184 -2.18 -4.40 1.50
CA TYR A 184 -2.02 -5.54 2.42
C TYR A 184 -3.16 -6.56 2.26
N LEU A 185 -4.39 -6.08 2.02
CA LEU A 185 -5.53 -6.94 1.73
C LEU A 185 -5.36 -7.68 0.39
N TRP A 186 -4.88 -7.03 -0.67
CA TRP A 186 -4.58 -7.71 -1.92
C TRP A 186 -3.56 -8.83 -1.75
N ILE A 187 -2.47 -8.56 -1.03
CA ILE A 187 -1.41 -9.55 -0.76
C ILE A 187 -1.95 -10.71 0.07
N ALA A 188 -2.62 -10.39 1.18
CA ALA A 188 -3.16 -11.40 2.08
C ALA A 188 -4.20 -12.28 1.39
N GLY A 189 -5.13 -11.67 0.63
CA GLY A 189 -6.15 -12.39 -0.11
C GLY A 189 -5.58 -13.32 -1.17
N LEU A 190 -4.58 -12.88 -1.94
CA LEU A 190 -3.91 -13.73 -2.94
C LEU A 190 -3.21 -14.93 -2.26
N SER A 191 -2.41 -14.66 -1.23
CA SER A 191 -1.72 -15.73 -0.47
C SER A 191 -2.71 -16.77 0.06
N MET A 192 -3.75 -16.33 0.77
CA MET A 192 -4.76 -17.22 1.34
C MET A 192 -5.54 -17.99 0.28
N ALA A 193 -5.85 -17.34 -0.85
CA ALA A 193 -6.57 -17.99 -1.94
C ALA A 193 -5.73 -19.09 -2.62
N VAL A 194 -4.45 -18.82 -2.87
CA VAL A 194 -3.51 -19.81 -3.42
C VAL A 194 -3.35 -20.97 -2.45
N ASP A 195 -3.13 -20.70 -1.16
CA ASP A 195 -2.99 -21.72 -0.11
C ASP A 195 -4.24 -22.64 -0.08
N GLN A 196 -5.46 -22.07 -0.03
CA GLN A 196 -6.70 -22.84 -0.01
C GLN A 196 -6.90 -23.72 -1.25
N LEU A 197 -6.58 -23.20 -2.44
CA LEU A 197 -6.73 -23.97 -3.69
C LEU A 197 -5.68 -25.06 -3.83
N THR A 198 -4.47 -24.85 -3.32
CA THR A 198 -3.41 -25.85 -3.27
C THR A 198 -3.75 -26.99 -2.29
N GLU A 199 -4.21 -26.64 -1.08
CA GLU A 199 -4.68 -27.62 -0.10
C GLU A 199 -5.87 -28.44 -0.61
N ALA A 200 -6.74 -27.85 -1.44
CA ALA A 200 -7.84 -28.53 -2.09
C ALA A 200 -7.43 -29.38 -3.32
N GLY A 201 -6.16 -29.36 -3.72
CA GLY A 201 -5.63 -30.04 -4.90
C GLY A 201 -6.12 -29.46 -6.23
N LEU A 202 -6.57 -28.21 -6.23
CA LEU A 202 -7.06 -27.49 -7.42
C LEU A 202 -5.97 -26.69 -8.12
N LEU A 203 -4.88 -26.34 -7.41
CA LEU A 203 -3.65 -25.79 -7.93
C LEU A 203 -2.48 -26.71 -7.59
N SER A 204 -1.51 -26.84 -8.48
CA SER A 204 -0.22 -27.49 -8.23
C SER A 204 0.87 -26.42 -8.05
N GLU A 205 2.01 -26.78 -7.46
CA GLU A 205 3.13 -25.84 -7.29
C GLU A 205 3.72 -25.33 -8.61
N GLU A 206 3.40 -25.98 -9.73
CA GLU A 206 3.84 -25.59 -11.08
C GLU A 206 2.88 -24.63 -11.78
N ASP A 207 1.68 -24.40 -11.20
CA ASP A 207 0.66 -23.50 -11.74
C ASP A 207 0.99 -21.98 -11.47
#